data_6efb6ad2f668d234a76e69f70e0ee77f
#
_entry.id   6efb6ad2f668d234a76e69f70e0ee77f
#
_cell.length_a   1.000
_cell.length_b   1.000
_cell.length_c   1.000
_cell.angle_alpha   90.00
_cell.angle_beta   90.00
_cell.angle_gamma   90.00
#
_symmetry.space_group_name_H-M   'P 1'
#
loop_
_entity.id
_entity.type
_entity.pdbx_description
1 polymer ?
#
loop_
_entity_poly.entity_id
_entity_poly.type
_entity_poly.pdbx_seq_one_letter_code
_entity_poly.pdbx_strand_id
1 'polypeptide(L)'
;MARPPRCRACTKAKTTTWLASASAWWKIGNHRRLESGCRRRLIALPSSGPHSNGYSLIRKIIEVSGADIESTQLNGKPLADLLMAPTRIYVKPLLQLIKQTGAVKAMAHITGGGLLDNIPRVLPDNAQAVVDVASWQRPAVFDWLQEKGNVDETEMHRVLNCGVGMVICVAQDQVDASLKALRDAGEQPWVIGRIEACAADAERVVLNNLKGH
;
A
#
# COMPACT_ATOMS: atom_id res chain seq x y z
N MET A 1 3.62 29.11 -36.81
CA MET A 1 4.07 28.79 -35.46
C MET A 1 4.55 27.34 -35.41
N ALA A 2 5.86 27.14 -35.33
CA ALA A 2 6.47 25.81 -35.33
C ALA A 2 6.38 25.17 -33.95
N ARG A 3 5.96 23.91 -33.87
CA ARG A 3 5.96 23.13 -32.62
C ARG A 3 7.41 22.90 -32.17
N PRO A 4 7.72 23.04 -30.86
CA PRO A 4 9.05 22.73 -30.36
C PRO A 4 9.38 21.24 -30.59
N PRO A 5 10.65 20.89 -30.84
CA PRO A 5 11.05 19.51 -31.09
C PRO A 5 10.85 18.65 -29.87
N ARG A 6 10.13 17.53 -30.02
CA ARG A 6 9.99 16.51 -28.96
C ARG A 6 11.37 15.90 -28.69
N CYS A 7 11.83 16.04 -27.47
CA CYS A 7 13.07 15.42 -27.02
C CYS A 7 12.94 13.88 -27.09
N ARG A 8 13.59 13.27 -28.12
CA ARG A 8 13.59 11.80 -28.31
C ARG A 8 14.29 11.01 -27.20
N ALA A 9 14.95 11.68 -26.25
CA ALA A 9 15.64 11.04 -25.14
C ALA A 9 14.71 10.69 -23.97
N CYS A 10 13.50 11.29 -23.89
CA CYS A 10 12.53 11.00 -22.82
C CYS A 10 11.57 9.85 -23.12
N THR A 11 11.64 9.20 -24.29
CA THR A 11 10.69 8.17 -24.72
C THR A 11 11.20 6.74 -24.58
N LYS A 12 12.31 6.48 -23.92
CA LYS A 12 12.74 5.11 -23.58
C LYS A 12 12.81 4.93 -22.06
N ALA A 13 11.68 4.64 -21.47
CA ALA A 13 11.41 3.48 -20.62
C ALA A 13 12.54 3.03 -19.66
N LYS A 14 13.20 3.93 -18.94
CA LYS A 14 14.02 3.49 -17.78
C LYS A 14 13.33 3.72 -16.44
N THR A 15 12.32 4.56 -16.39
CA THR A 15 11.61 4.89 -15.14
C THR A 15 10.54 3.84 -14.77
N THR A 16 9.91 3.23 -15.78
CA THR A 16 8.92 2.16 -15.57
C THR A 16 9.57 0.85 -15.12
N THR A 17 10.83 0.63 -15.50
CA THR A 17 11.58 -0.59 -15.17
C THR A 17 11.97 -0.63 -13.68
N TRP A 18 12.17 0.51 -13.02
CA TRP A 18 12.56 0.55 -11.61
C TRP A 18 11.38 0.28 -10.66
N LEU A 19 10.17 0.72 -10.97
CA LEU A 19 8.98 0.42 -10.17
C LEU A 19 8.48 -1.01 -10.41
N ALA A 20 8.61 -1.51 -11.63
CA ALA A 20 8.33 -2.92 -11.93
C ALA A 20 9.40 -3.86 -11.37
N SER A 21 10.65 -3.42 -11.21
CA SER A 21 11.74 -4.27 -10.70
C SER A 21 11.72 -4.45 -9.19
N ALA A 22 11.16 -3.55 -8.40
CA ALA A 22 11.03 -3.76 -6.96
C ALA A 22 10.07 -4.92 -6.63
N SER A 23 9.00 -5.07 -7.39
CA SER A 23 8.10 -6.23 -7.29
C SER A 23 8.62 -7.47 -8.05
N ALA A 24 9.40 -7.28 -9.14
CA ALA A 24 9.96 -8.36 -9.93
C ALA A 24 11.21 -9.00 -9.29
N TRP A 25 12.01 -8.24 -8.57
CA TRP A 25 13.22 -8.75 -7.91
C TRP A 25 12.92 -9.78 -6.84
N TRP A 26 11.76 -9.68 -6.20
CA TRP A 26 11.37 -10.61 -5.14
C TRP A 26 10.67 -11.87 -5.68
N LYS A 27 10.23 -11.85 -6.94
CA LYS A 27 9.68 -13.05 -7.62
C LYS A 27 10.72 -14.14 -7.89
N ILE A 28 12.01 -13.83 -7.87
CA ILE A 28 13.05 -14.72 -8.41
C ILE A 28 13.52 -15.80 -7.42
N GLY A 29 13.16 -15.75 -6.15
CA GLY A 29 13.78 -16.61 -5.17
C GLY A 29 12.95 -17.68 -4.47
N ASN A 30 11.64 -17.59 -4.31
CA ASN A 30 10.91 -18.50 -3.42
C ASN A 30 9.40 -18.61 -3.70
N HIS A 31 8.99 -18.86 -4.95
CA HIS A 31 7.64 -19.38 -5.22
C HIS A 31 7.54 -20.86 -4.82
N ARG A 32 7.82 -21.18 -3.57
CA ARG A 32 7.29 -22.43 -3.04
C ARG A 32 5.79 -22.23 -2.90
N ARG A 33 5.02 -23.14 -3.52
CA ARG A 33 3.59 -23.35 -3.23
C ARG A 33 3.39 -23.12 -1.74
N LEU A 34 2.32 -22.47 -1.36
CA LEU A 34 1.88 -22.48 0.03
C LEU A 34 1.69 -23.95 0.40
N GLU A 35 2.70 -24.54 1.04
CA GLU A 35 2.56 -25.86 1.62
C GLU A 35 1.43 -25.77 2.63
N SER A 36 0.51 -26.71 2.57
CA SER A 36 -0.60 -26.83 3.51
C SER A 36 -0.04 -26.83 4.94
N GLY A 37 -0.34 -25.78 5.71
CA GLY A 37 0.16 -25.60 7.07
C GLY A 37 1.10 -24.39 7.28
N CYS A 38 1.64 -23.77 6.25
CA CYS A 38 2.51 -22.61 6.40
C CYS A 38 1.68 -21.34 6.71
N ARG A 39 1.47 -21.06 7.99
CA ARG A 39 0.79 -19.83 8.43
C ARG A 39 1.68 -18.62 8.14
N ARG A 40 1.21 -17.70 7.31
CA ARG A 40 1.89 -16.45 6.97
C ARG A 40 1.10 -15.26 7.47
N ARG A 41 1.80 -14.24 7.95
CA ARG A 41 1.21 -12.99 8.41
C ARG A 41 1.61 -11.84 7.49
N LEU A 42 0.73 -10.87 7.43
CA LEU A 42 0.96 -9.61 6.74
C LEU A 42 1.25 -8.52 7.78
N ILE A 43 2.40 -7.87 7.63
CA ILE A 43 2.80 -6.71 8.42
C ILE A 43 2.70 -5.49 7.52
N ALA A 44 2.07 -4.42 8.02
CA ALA A 44 1.96 -3.16 7.31
C ALA A 44 2.88 -2.10 7.89
N LEU A 45 3.29 -1.16 7.03
CA LEU A 45 3.95 0.09 7.41
C LEU A 45 3.07 1.27 7.01
N PRO A 46 3.03 2.35 7.83
CA PRO A 46 2.19 3.50 7.56
C PRO A 46 2.63 4.26 6.31
N SER A 47 1.67 4.85 5.60
CA SER A 47 1.93 5.86 4.58
C SER A 47 2.01 7.25 5.22
N SER A 48 2.61 8.21 4.50
CA SER A 48 2.63 9.64 4.88
C SER A 48 1.39 10.40 4.38
N GLY A 49 0.63 9.79 3.46
CA GLY A 49 -0.50 10.37 2.77
C GLY A 49 -0.84 9.54 1.53
N PRO A 50 -1.43 10.12 0.48
CA PRO A 50 -1.81 9.40 -0.74
C PRO A 50 -0.65 8.82 -1.56
N HIS A 51 0.60 9.16 -1.26
CA HIS A 51 1.81 8.68 -1.95
C HIS A 51 1.77 8.89 -3.46
N SER A 52 1.35 10.07 -3.88
CA SER A 52 1.24 10.45 -5.30
C SER A 52 0.32 9.55 -6.14
N ASN A 53 -0.65 8.89 -5.51
CA ASN A 53 -1.62 8.02 -6.15
C ASN A 53 -3.06 8.50 -5.92
N GLY A 54 -3.97 8.15 -6.85
CA GLY A 54 -5.40 8.47 -6.74
C GLY A 54 -5.75 9.94 -6.97
N TYR A 55 -4.83 10.77 -7.49
CA TYR A 55 -5.04 12.21 -7.60
C TYR A 55 -6.13 12.63 -8.60
N SER A 56 -6.50 11.77 -9.53
CA SER A 56 -7.67 12.03 -10.39
C SER A 56 -8.95 12.09 -9.56
N LEU A 57 -9.13 11.13 -8.65
CA LEU A 57 -10.25 11.10 -7.72
C LEU A 57 -10.16 12.26 -6.70
N ILE A 58 -8.98 12.48 -6.11
CA ILE A 58 -8.76 13.56 -5.13
C ILE A 58 -9.13 14.92 -5.72
N ARG A 59 -8.67 15.24 -6.93
CA ARG A 59 -9.00 16.50 -7.61
C ARG A 59 -10.48 16.63 -7.86
N LYS A 60 -11.14 15.54 -8.27
CA LYS A 60 -12.58 15.56 -8.48
C LYS A 60 -13.37 15.80 -7.20
N ILE A 61 -12.92 15.20 -6.09
CA ILE A 61 -13.52 15.42 -4.76
C ILE A 61 -13.36 16.89 -4.33
N ILE A 62 -12.16 17.46 -4.48
CA ILE A 62 -11.91 18.87 -4.16
C ILE A 62 -12.82 19.79 -5.00
N GLU A 63 -12.91 19.53 -6.31
CA GLU A 63 -13.77 20.29 -7.21
C GLU A 63 -15.24 20.24 -6.78
N VAL A 64 -15.76 19.03 -6.52
CA VAL A 64 -17.19 18.83 -6.17
C VAL A 64 -17.51 19.35 -4.78
N SER A 65 -16.59 19.19 -3.82
CA SER A 65 -16.78 19.70 -2.46
C SER A 65 -16.68 21.22 -2.35
N GLY A 66 -16.05 21.88 -3.32
CA GLY A 66 -15.75 23.32 -3.25
C GLY A 66 -14.77 23.67 -2.13
N ALA A 67 -14.05 22.70 -1.57
CA ALA A 67 -13.16 22.93 -0.45
C ALA A 67 -11.91 23.71 -0.88
N ASP A 68 -11.58 24.73 -0.11
CA ASP A 68 -10.29 25.41 -0.19
C ASP A 68 -9.25 24.57 0.60
N ILE A 69 -8.31 23.99 -0.12
CA ILE A 69 -7.30 23.08 0.43
C ILE A 69 -6.30 23.77 1.36
N GLU A 70 -6.12 25.08 1.24
CA GLU A 70 -5.18 25.87 2.06
C GLU A 70 -5.81 26.23 3.41
N SER A 71 -7.09 26.61 3.41
CA SER A 71 -7.81 26.99 4.62
C SER A 71 -8.46 25.83 5.36
N THR A 72 -8.79 24.73 4.65
CA THR A 72 -9.35 23.52 5.27
C THR A 72 -8.32 22.82 6.13
N GLN A 73 -8.64 22.61 7.41
CA GLN A 73 -7.74 21.96 8.36
C GLN A 73 -8.28 20.62 8.84
N LEU A 74 -7.39 19.63 8.91
CA LEU A 74 -7.65 18.30 9.50
C LEU A 74 -6.62 18.02 10.59
N ASN A 75 -7.07 17.83 11.83
CA ASN A 75 -6.20 17.60 12.98
C ASN A 75 -5.10 18.68 13.13
N GLY A 76 -5.44 19.96 12.87
CA GLY A 76 -4.52 21.08 13.00
C GLY A 76 -3.49 21.23 11.89
N LYS A 77 -3.65 20.49 10.76
CA LYS A 77 -2.79 20.63 9.57
C LYS A 77 -3.63 21.02 8.36
N PRO A 78 -3.13 21.90 7.49
CA PRO A 78 -3.78 22.21 6.22
C PRO A 78 -4.00 20.94 5.38
N LEU A 79 -5.15 20.86 4.72
CA LEU A 79 -5.47 19.76 3.82
C LEU A 79 -4.42 19.63 2.69
N ALA A 80 -3.92 20.78 2.20
CA ALA A 80 -2.86 20.81 1.19
C ALA A 80 -1.61 20.03 1.65
N ASP A 81 -1.14 20.25 2.89
CA ASP A 81 0.03 19.55 3.43
C ASP A 81 -0.17 18.04 3.54
N LEU A 82 -1.37 17.61 3.93
CA LEU A 82 -1.71 16.18 4.04
C LEU A 82 -1.80 15.51 2.67
N LEU A 83 -2.35 16.21 1.70
CA LEU A 83 -2.43 15.71 0.32
C LEU A 83 -1.06 15.70 -0.35
N MET A 84 -0.23 16.73 -0.16
CA MET A 84 1.07 16.88 -0.80
C MET A 84 2.22 16.21 -0.03
N ALA A 85 1.92 15.48 1.03
CA ALA A 85 2.95 14.79 1.81
C ALA A 85 3.83 13.90 0.92
N PRO A 86 5.18 14.04 0.99
CA PRO A 86 6.10 13.24 0.18
C PRO A 86 5.92 11.75 0.44
N THR A 87 6.06 10.95 -0.62
CA THR A 87 6.04 9.48 -0.50
C THR A 87 7.11 9.00 0.46
N ARG A 88 6.74 8.20 1.43
CA ARG A 88 7.65 7.63 2.43
C ARG A 88 8.63 6.65 1.79
N ILE A 89 9.90 6.73 2.17
CA ILE A 89 10.96 5.87 1.66
C ILE A 89 11.19 4.71 2.62
N TYR A 90 10.85 3.49 2.19
CA TYR A 90 10.94 2.27 2.99
C TYR A 90 12.24 1.48 2.79
N VAL A 91 13.16 1.96 1.94
CA VAL A 91 14.35 1.18 1.52
C VAL A 91 15.23 0.76 2.70
N LYS A 92 15.59 1.72 3.57
CA LYS A 92 16.49 1.43 4.70
C LYS A 92 15.89 0.42 5.69
N PRO A 93 14.65 0.62 6.23
CA PRO A 93 14.05 -0.32 7.17
C PRO A 93 13.82 -1.70 6.56
N LEU A 94 13.44 -1.79 5.28
CA LEU A 94 13.23 -3.08 4.61
C LEU A 94 14.55 -3.83 4.40
N LEU A 95 15.61 -3.15 3.96
CA LEU A 95 16.92 -3.79 3.83
C LEU A 95 17.47 -4.25 5.19
N GLN A 96 17.25 -3.49 6.24
CA GLN A 96 17.62 -3.88 7.61
C GLN A 96 16.85 -5.12 8.04
N LEU A 97 15.53 -5.16 7.88
CA LEU A 97 14.68 -6.31 8.15
C LEU A 97 15.17 -7.57 7.42
N ILE A 98 15.41 -7.45 6.10
CA ILE A 98 15.87 -8.59 5.28
C ILE A 98 17.21 -9.12 5.78
N LYS A 99 18.18 -8.24 6.06
CA LYS A 99 19.52 -8.63 6.51
C LYS A 99 19.51 -9.25 7.91
N GLN A 100 18.69 -8.74 8.82
CA GLN A 100 18.66 -9.19 10.21
C GLN A 100 17.88 -10.48 10.39
N THR A 101 16.78 -10.66 9.68
CA THR A 101 15.85 -11.76 9.97
C THR A 101 15.78 -12.81 8.86
N GLY A 102 16.03 -12.45 7.61
CA GLY A 102 15.73 -13.33 6.46
C GLY A 102 14.25 -13.75 6.36
N ALA A 103 13.38 -13.13 7.16
CA ALA A 103 11.97 -13.55 7.35
C ALA A 103 11.07 -13.20 6.17
N VAL A 104 11.43 -12.19 5.40
CA VAL A 104 10.58 -11.63 4.34
C VAL A 104 10.35 -12.65 3.22
N LYS A 105 9.08 -12.93 2.93
CA LYS A 105 8.66 -13.85 1.86
C LYS A 105 8.14 -13.13 0.63
N ALA A 106 7.48 -11.97 0.83
CA ALA A 106 7.00 -11.10 -0.23
C ALA A 106 6.82 -9.68 0.32
N MET A 107 6.82 -8.69 -0.56
CA MET A 107 6.54 -7.30 -0.23
C MET A 107 5.69 -6.66 -1.32
N ALA A 108 4.71 -5.85 -0.94
CA ALA A 108 3.88 -5.08 -1.83
C ALA A 108 3.91 -3.60 -1.42
N HIS A 109 4.41 -2.74 -2.30
CA HIS A 109 4.27 -1.29 -2.16
C HIS A 109 2.87 -0.91 -2.60
N ILE A 110 2.13 -0.25 -1.71
CA ILE A 110 0.73 0.10 -1.96
C ILE A 110 0.70 1.44 -2.70
N THR A 111 0.41 1.36 -3.98
CA THR A 111 0.35 2.47 -4.94
C THR A 111 -1.05 2.57 -5.55
N GLY A 112 -1.18 3.11 -6.77
CA GLY A 112 -2.45 3.07 -7.51
C GLY A 112 -2.98 1.65 -7.63
N GLY A 113 -4.26 1.45 -7.35
CA GLY A 113 -4.88 0.13 -7.19
C GLY A 113 -5.03 -0.31 -5.73
N GLY A 114 -4.50 0.49 -4.77
CA GLY A 114 -4.68 0.26 -3.33
C GLY A 114 -4.24 -1.14 -2.87
N LEU A 115 -4.87 -1.64 -1.81
CA LEU A 115 -4.61 -2.98 -1.29
C LEU A 115 -5.06 -4.07 -2.26
N LEU A 116 -6.20 -3.85 -2.93
CA LEU A 116 -6.88 -4.86 -3.75
C LEU A 116 -6.07 -5.25 -4.99
N ASP A 117 -5.36 -4.30 -5.62
CA ASP A 117 -4.59 -4.59 -6.84
C ASP A 117 -3.10 -4.87 -6.56
N ASN A 118 -2.52 -4.28 -5.50
CA ASN A 118 -1.07 -4.41 -5.27
C ASN A 118 -0.70 -5.69 -4.52
N ILE A 119 -1.48 -6.15 -3.55
CA ILE A 119 -1.19 -7.38 -2.80
C ILE A 119 -1.22 -8.62 -3.71
N PRO A 120 -2.21 -8.81 -4.60
CA PRO A 120 -2.26 -9.99 -5.46
C PRO A 120 -1.04 -10.18 -6.36
N ARG A 121 -0.38 -9.08 -6.76
CA ARG A 121 0.80 -9.13 -7.64
C ARG A 121 1.98 -9.92 -7.06
N VAL A 122 2.00 -10.07 -5.74
CA VAL A 122 3.08 -10.76 -5.02
C VAL A 122 2.64 -12.08 -4.39
N LEU A 123 1.38 -12.47 -4.57
CA LEU A 123 0.83 -13.73 -4.08
C LEU A 123 0.84 -14.81 -5.18
N PRO A 124 1.07 -16.08 -4.81
CA PRO A 124 0.83 -17.21 -5.72
C PRO A 124 -0.67 -17.38 -6.01
N ASP A 125 -1.02 -18.02 -7.12
CA ASP A 125 -2.41 -18.09 -7.61
C ASP A 125 -3.39 -18.83 -6.67
N ASN A 126 -2.89 -19.69 -5.80
CA ASN A 126 -3.64 -20.47 -4.83
C ASN A 126 -3.67 -19.83 -3.43
N ALA A 127 -3.44 -18.51 -3.35
CA ALA A 127 -3.38 -17.77 -2.09
C ALA A 127 -4.20 -16.50 -2.14
N GLN A 128 -4.87 -16.19 -1.03
CA GLN A 128 -5.56 -14.93 -0.80
C GLN A 128 -5.01 -14.24 0.44
N ALA A 129 -5.06 -12.92 0.45
CA ALA A 129 -4.80 -12.10 1.61
C ALA A 129 -6.11 -11.77 2.33
N VAL A 130 -6.17 -12.07 3.62
CA VAL A 130 -7.28 -11.65 4.48
C VAL A 130 -6.78 -10.48 5.31
N VAL A 131 -7.28 -9.29 5.02
CA VAL A 131 -6.87 -8.02 5.61
C VAL A 131 -7.93 -7.56 6.59
N ASP A 132 -7.53 -7.19 7.80
CA ASP A 132 -8.40 -6.63 8.83
C ASP A 132 -8.31 -5.09 8.78
N VAL A 133 -9.34 -4.45 8.24
CA VAL A 133 -9.38 -2.98 8.09
C VAL A 133 -9.49 -2.28 9.45
N ALA A 134 -9.99 -2.94 10.48
CA ALA A 134 -10.03 -2.38 11.84
C ALA A 134 -8.68 -2.42 12.57
N SER A 135 -7.65 -3.07 12.00
CA SER A 135 -6.33 -3.21 12.63
C SER A 135 -5.51 -1.92 12.68
N TRP A 136 -5.94 -0.86 12.01
CA TRP A 136 -5.29 0.46 12.06
C TRP A 136 -6.30 1.61 12.02
N GLN A 137 -5.87 2.75 12.52
CA GLN A 137 -6.63 3.98 12.39
C GLN A 137 -6.28 4.64 11.05
N ARG A 138 -7.27 4.75 10.18
CA ARG A 138 -7.12 5.43 8.89
C ARG A 138 -6.82 6.92 9.12
N PRO A 139 -5.81 7.50 8.45
CA PRO A 139 -5.53 8.94 8.55
C PRO A 139 -6.71 9.80 8.10
N ALA A 140 -6.94 10.90 8.83
CA ALA A 140 -8.10 11.78 8.65
C ALA A 140 -8.29 12.31 7.22
N VAL A 141 -7.21 12.44 6.45
CA VAL A 141 -7.30 12.86 5.04
C VAL A 141 -8.11 11.88 4.20
N PHE A 142 -8.04 10.57 4.47
CA PHE A 142 -8.81 9.57 3.74
C PHE A 142 -10.27 9.53 4.20
N ASP A 143 -10.54 9.77 5.49
CA ASP A 143 -11.92 9.90 6.00
C ASP A 143 -12.59 11.13 5.38
N TRP A 144 -11.86 12.25 5.29
CA TRP A 144 -12.33 13.46 4.62
C TRP A 144 -12.63 13.23 3.13
N LEU A 145 -11.72 12.55 2.43
CA LEU A 145 -11.91 12.23 1.02
C LEU A 145 -13.14 11.34 0.80
N GLN A 146 -13.33 10.35 1.65
CA GLN A 146 -14.49 9.47 1.58
C GLN A 146 -15.79 10.24 1.81
N GLU A 147 -15.86 11.03 2.87
CA GLU A 147 -17.04 11.82 3.23
C GLU A 147 -17.40 12.83 2.14
N LYS A 148 -16.43 13.65 1.70
CA LYS A 148 -16.68 14.72 0.71
C LYS A 148 -16.91 14.17 -0.71
N GLY A 149 -16.33 13.02 -1.03
CA GLY A 149 -16.51 12.33 -2.30
C GLY A 149 -17.69 11.37 -2.33
N ASN A 150 -18.31 11.08 -1.18
CA ASN A 150 -19.28 9.99 -1.01
C ASN A 150 -18.82 8.70 -1.69
N VAL A 151 -17.54 8.33 -1.42
CA VAL A 151 -16.86 7.18 -2.04
C VAL A 151 -17.15 5.92 -1.23
N ASP A 152 -17.51 4.84 -1.91
CA ASP A 152 -17.68 3.53 -1.28
C ASP A 152 -16.40 3.07 -0.57
N GLU A 153 -16.53 2.39 0.55
CA GLU A 153 -15.41 1.94 1.39
C GLU A 153 -14.46 1.00 0.62
N THR A 154 -15.01 0.08 -0.17
CA THR A 154 -14.22 -0.84 -1.00
C THR A 154 -13.47 -0.08 -2.08
N GLU A 155 -14.10 0.92 -2.69
CA GLU A 155 -13.48 1.75 -3.71
C GLU A 155 -12.36 2.62 -3.13
N MET A 156 -12.50 3.12 -1.89
CA MET A 156 -11.42 3.78 -1.17
C MET A 156 -10.17 2.89 -1.09
N HIS A 157 -10.33 1.61 -0.73
CA HIS A 157 -9.24 0.63 -0.65
C HIS A 157 -8.74 0.13 -2.01
N ARG A 158 -9.47 0.40 -3.10
CA ARG A 158 -9.06 0.11 -4.47
C ARG A 158 -8.25 1.24 -5.08
N VAL A 159 -8.63 2.50 -4.83
CA VAL A 159 -7.99 3.66 -5.47
C VAL A 159 -6.86 4.22 -4.62
N LEU A 160 -7.01 4.20 -3.29
CA LEU A 160 -6.10 4.83 -2.35
C LEU A 160 -5.44 3.80 -1.42
N ASN A 161 -4.32 4.18 -0.82
CA ASN A 161 -3.59 3.33 0.13
C ASN A 161 -4.22 3.31 1.54
N CYS A 162 -5.18 4.19 1.83
CA CYS A 162 -5.89 4.31 3.11
C CYS A 162 -5.01 4.30 4.37
N GLY A 163 -3.78 4.80 4.25
CA GLY A 163 -2.82 4.85 5.36
C GLY A 163 -1.80 3.71 5.38
N VAL A 164 -1.90 2.74 4.47
CA VAL A 164 -0.98 1.61 4.34
C VAL A 164 -0.03 1.85 3.16
N GLY A 165 1.25 2.09 3.43
CA GLY A 165 2.20 2.36 2.35
C GLY A 165 2.96 1.12 1.86
N MET A 166 3.21 0.15 2.76
CA MET A 166 3.92 -1.09 2.43
C MET A 166 3.30 -2.26 3.18
N VAL A 167 3.16 -3.40 2.51
CA VAL A 167 2.74 -4.67 3.12
C VAL A 167 3.86 -5.70 2.94
N ILE A 168 4.21 -6.40 4.03
CA ILE A 168 5.30 -7.37 4.10
C ILE A 168 4.72 -8.70 4.55
N CYS A 169 4.97 -9.77 3.80
CA CYS A 169 4.59 -11.13 4.15
C CYS A 169 5.75 -11.83 4.87
N VAL A 170 5.48 -12.35 6.05
CA VAL A 170 6.45 -13.12 6.86
C VAL A 170 5.84 -14.43 7.36
N ALA A 171 6.67 -15.38 7.78
CA ALA A 171 6.20 -16.58 8.45
C ALA A 171 5.64 -16.22 9.85
N GLN A 172 4.68 -16.99 10.35
CA GLN A 172 3.98 -16.73 11.63
C GLN A 172 4.95 -16.63 12.81
N ASP A 173 5.95 -17.49 12.85
CA ASP A 173 7.00 -17.58 13.90
C ASP A 173 8.01 -16.44 13.84
N GLN A 174 8.04 -15.68 12.76
CA GLN A 174 8.94 -14.55 12.52
C GLN A 174 8.29 -13.18 12.72
N VAL A 175 7.01 -13.14 13.10
CA VAL A 175 6.24 -11.90 13.24
C VAL A 175 6.87 -10.97 14.27
N ASP A 176 7.11 -11.46 15.50
CA ASP A 176 7.61 -10.63 16.59
C ASP A 176 9.01 -10.10 16.33
N ALA A 177 9.89 -10.96 15.78
CA ALA A 177 11.24 -10.56 15.38
C ALA A 177 11.20 -9.49 14.27
N SER A 178 10.27 -9.64 13.30
CA SER A 178 10.11 -8.68 12.21
C SER A 178 9.55 -7.35 12.71
N LEU A 179 8.53 -7.36 13.58
CA LEU A 179 7.99 -6.16 14.20
C LEU A 179 9.04 -5.42 15.01
N LYS A 180 9.85 -6.16 15.78
CA LYS A 180 10.94 -5.57 16.55
C LYS A 180 11.98 -4.91 15.63
N ALA A 181 12.46 -5.61 14.61
CA ALA A 181 13.46 -5.09 13.68
C ALA A 181 12.99 -3.81 12.95
N LEU A 182 11.70 -3.75 12.58
CA LEU A 182 11.12 -2.58 11.94
C LEU A 182 10.97 -1.41 12.92
N ARG A 183 10.59 -1.66 14.18
CA ARG A 183 10.55 -0.62 15.23
C ARG A 183 11.94 -0.09 15.55
N ASP A 184 12.94 -0.95 15.64
CA ASP A 184 14.34 -0.57 15.85
C ASP A 184 14.88 0.27 14.68
N ALA A 185 14.29 0.12 13.49
CA ALA A 185 14.56 0.95 12.31
C ALA A 185 13.75 2.26 12.24
N GLY A 186 12.96 2.57 13.28
CA GLY A 186 12.16 3.80 13.39
C GLY A 186 10.80 3.73 12.71
N GLU A 187 10.32 2.53 12.31
CA GLU A 187 9.01 2.33 11.73
C GLU A 187 7.94 2.06 12.80
N GLN A 188 6.68 2.18 12.39
CA GLN A 188 5.51 1.82 13.21
C GLN A 188 4.76 0.66 12.55
N PRO A 189 5.31 -0.56 12.59
CA PRO A 189 4.68 -1.72 11.98
C PRO A 189 3.54 -2.27 12.82
N TRP A 190 2.54 -2.83 12.14
CA TRP A 190 1.47 -3.61 12.77
C TRP A 190 1.12 -4.83 11.91
N VAL A 191 0.46 -5.81 12.52
CA VAL A 191 -0.10 -6.95 11.79
C VAL A 191 -1.43 -6.53 11.18
N ILE A 192 -1.50 -6.54 9.84
CA ILE A 192 -2.71 -6.13 9.10
C ILE A 192 -3.59 -7.31 8.69
N GLY A 193 -3.04 -8.54 8.73
CA GLY A 193 -3.79 -9.69 8.28
C GLY A 193 -2.95 -10.95 8.15
N ARG A 194 -3.46 -11.87 7.33
CA ARG A 194 -2.85 -13.18 7.10
C ARG A 194 -3.02 -13.63 5.65
N ILE A 195 -2.25 -14.64 5.26
CA ILE A 195 -2.42 -15.34 3.99
C ILE A 195 -3.12 -16.67 4.24
N GLU A 196 -4.11 -16.97 3.43
CA GLU A 196 -4.84 -18.24 3.40
C GLU A 196 -4.74 -18.89 2.02
N ALA A 197 -4.93 -20.20 1.98
CA ALA A 197 -5.08 -20.89 0.72
C ALA A 197 -6.49 -20.63 0.16
N CYS A 198 -6.60 -20.45 -1.15
CA CYS A 198 -7.88 -20.25 -1.82
C CYS A 198 -7.94 -21.03 -3.13
N ALA A 199 -9.14 -21.19 -3.68
CA ALA A 199 -9.35 -21.66 -5.03
C ALA A 199 -8.84 -20.63 -6.06
N ALA A 200 -8.54 -21.07 -7.27
CA ALA A 200 -7.94 -20.19 -8.29
C ALA A 200 -8.88 -19.07 -8.76
N ASP A 201 -10.17 -19.26 -8.61
CA ASP A 201 -11.26 -18.32 -8.97
C ASP A 201 -11.75 -17.46 -7.79
N ALA A 202 -11.17 -17.66 -6.59
CA ALA A 202 -11.55 -16.88 -5.41
C ALA A 202 -10.98 -15.47 -5.44
N GLU A 203 -11.59 -14.58 -4.65
CA GLU A 203 -11.05 -13.23 -4.43
C GLU A 203 -9.65 -13.31 -3.84
N ARG A 204 -8.73 -12.54 -4.41
CA ARG A 204 -7.32 -12.55 -4.02
C ARG A 204 -7.03 -11.72 -2.76
N VAL A 205 -7.91 -10.77 -2.46
CA VAL A 205 -7.85 -9.95 -1.23
C VAL A 205 -9.25 -9.85 -0.66
N VAL A 206 -9.40 -10.30 0.57
CA VAL A 206 -10.65 -10.18 1.35
C VAL A 206 -10.43 -9.12 2.42
N LEU A 207 -11.27 -8.09 2.42
CA LEU A 207 -11.26 -7.02 3.42
C LEU A 207 -12.31 -7.33 4.50
N ASN A 208 -11.86 -7.55 5.72
CA ASN A 208 -12.73 -7.78 6.87
C ASN A 208 -12.89 -6.49 7.69
N ASN A 209 -14.01 -6.39 8.41
CA ASN A 209 -14.33 -5.29 9.31
C ASN A 209 -14.35 -3.92 8.60
N LEU A 210 -14.81 -3.89 7.33
CA LEU A 210 -15.12 -2.65 6.65
C LEU A 210 -16.14 -1.85 7.48
N LYS A 211 -15.95 -0.55 7.59
CA LYS A 211 -16.94 0.33 8.21
C LYS A 211 -18.19 0.30 7.32
N GLY A 212 -19.28 -0.23 7.83
CA GLY A 212 -20.57 -0.10 7.17
C GLY A 212 -20.97 1.37 7.06
N HIS A 213 -21.69 1.71 5.99
CA HIS A 213 -22.34 3.02 5.87
C HIS A 213 -23.47 3.15 6.85
#